data_48a7232606fd1d0cf98a1dda5ef23cd4
#
_entry.id   48a7232606fd1d0cf98a1dda5ef23cd4
#
_cell.length_a   1.000
_cell.length_b   1.000
_cell.length_c   1.000
_cell.angle_alpha   90.00
_cell.angle_beta   90.00
_cell.angle_gamma   90.00
#
_symmetry.space_group_name_H-M   'P 1'
#
loop_
_entity.id
_entity.type
_entity.pdbx_description
1 polymer ?
#
loop_
_entity_poly.entity_id
_entity_poly.type
_entity_poly.pdbx_seq_one_letter_code
_entity_poly.pdbx_strand_id
1 'polypeptide(L)'
;GFEGVALKKAWAIAKTESNGRPMAYNGNRNTGDSSYGIFQINMLGNLGIDRKEKFELKSNILLFDPVINAEITYYMTQGGNDWSSWPSYNSGKMKEWLGKFPS
;
A
#
# COMPACT_ATOMS: atom_id res chain seq x y z
N GLY A 1 -7.83 9.92 8.03
CA GLY A 1 -7.21 9.38 6.84
C GLY A 1 -6.43 10.37 6.01
N PHE A 2 -6.10 9.98 4.83
CA PHE A 2 -5.37 10.85 3.90
C PHE A 2 -6.20 12.05 3.48
N GLU A 3 -5.56 13.22 3.40
CA GLU A 3 -6.20 14.48 3.00
C GLU A 3 -5.29 15.28 2.06
N GLY A 4 -5.90 16.14 1.24
CA GLY A 4 -5.17 17.06 0.37
C GLY A 4 -4.18 16.36 -0.56
N VAL A 5 -2.93 16.84 -0.58
CA VAL A 5 -1.87 16.28 -1.43
C VAL A 5 -1.58 14.82 -1.06
N ALA A 6 -1.65 14.46 0.22
CA ALA A 6 -1.43 13.09 0.67
C ALA A 6 -2.52 12.14 0.12
N LEU A 7 -3.77 12.57 0.08
CA LEU A 7 -4.86 11.80 -0.51
C LEU A 7 -4.63 11.57 -2.02
N LYS A 8 -4.22 12.60 -2.71
CA LYS A 8 -3.92 12.53 -4.14
C LYS A 8 -2.81 11.51 -4.43
N LYS A 9 -1.74 11.55 -3.64
CA LYS A 9 -0.64 10.59 -3.74
C LYS A 9 -1.10 9.17 -3.40
N ALA A 10 -1.86 9.01 -2.32
CA ALA A 10 -2.38 7.71 -1.91
C ALA A 10 -3.23 7.09 -3.01
N TRP A 11 -4.14 7.88 -3.60
CA TRP A 11 -4.99 7.42 -4.69
C TRP A 11 -4.15 6.95 -5.89
N ALA A 12 -3.15 7.75 -6.28
CA ALA A 12 -2.29 7.43 -7.42
C ALA A 12 -1.48 6.16 -7.18
N ILE A 13 -0.96 5.98 -5.96
CA ILE A 13 -0.22 4.77 -5.59
C ILE A 13 -1.13 3.55 -5.58
N ALA A 14 -2.33 3.65 -5.01
CA ALA A 14 -3.29 2.56 -5.02
C ALA A 14 -3.67 2.15 -6.45
N LYS A 15 -3.87 3.10 -7.34
CA LYS A 15 -4.16 2.82 -8.75
C LYS A 15 -2.99 2.11 -9.43
N THR A 16 -1.76 2.54 -9.16
CA THR A 16 -0.55 1.92 -9.73
C THR A 16 -0.31 0.52 -9.18
N GLU A 17 -0.45 0.34 -7.86
CA GLU A 17 -0.12 -0.92 -7.19
C GLU A 17 -1.17 -2.01 -7.40
N SER A 18 -2.45 -1.67 -7.34
CA SER A 18 -3.53 -2.65 -7.36
C SER A 18 -4.67 -2.32 -8.33
N ASN A 19 -4.58 -1.20 -9.03
CA ASN A 19 -5.69 -0.64 -9.81
C ASN A 19 -6.94 -0.40 -8.93
N GLY A 20 -6.71 -0.13 -7.65
CA GLY A 20 -7.78 0.12 -6.68
C GLY A 20 -8.54 -1.13 -6.24
N ARG A 21 -7.99 -2.33 -6.47
CA ARG A 21 -8.68 -3.59 -6.13
C ARG A 21 -8.33 -4.05 -4.72
N PRO A 22 -9.30 -4.12 -3.79
CA PRO A 22 -9.02 -4.53 -2.41
C PRO A 22 -8.46 -5.95 -2.27
N MET A 23 -8.83 -6.85 -3.17
CA MET A 23 -8.44 -8.26 -3.12
C MET A 23 -7.17 -8.56 -3.93
N ALA A 24 -6.44 -7.54 -4.38
CA ALA A 24 -5.22 -7.74 -5.16
C ALA A 24 -4.14 -8.43 -4.33
N TYR A 25 -3.51 -9.43 -4.93
CA TYR A 25 -2.38 -10.13 -4.33
C TYR A 25 -1.28 -10.33 -5.37
N ASN A 26 -0.06 -9.98 -5.01
CA ASN A 26 1.12 -10.24 -5.83
C ASN A 26 2.15 -11.00 -5.00
N GLY A 27 2.41 -12.26 -5.39
CA GLY A 27 3.41 -13.10 -4.76
C GLY A 27 4.50 -13.44 -5.76
N ASN A 28 5.71 -12.91 -5.54
CA ASN A 28 6.87 -13.23 -6.35
C ASN A 28 8.09 -13.33 -5.45
N ARG A 29 8.49 -14.57 -5.14
CA ARG A 29 9.63 -14.83 -4.26
C ARG A 29 10.95 -14.36 -4.86
N ASN A 30 11.06 -14.33 -6.17
CA ASN A 30 12.28 -13.88 -6.85
C ASN A 30 12.52 -12.37 -6.66
N THR A 31 11.43 -11.60 -6.54
CA THR A 31 11.50 -10.16 -6.30
C THR A 31 11.28 -9.78 -4.84
N GLY A 32 11.04 -10.77 -3.97
CA GLY A 32 10.80 -10.51 -2.55
C GLY A 32 9.40 -9.98 -2.25
N ASP A 33 8.41 -10.32 -3.09
CA ASP A 33 7.05 -9.83 -2.93
C ASP A 33 6.09 -10.89 -2.42
N SER A 34 5.29 -10.51 -1.43
CA SER A 34 4.06 -11.17 -1.02
C SER A 34 3.15 -10.04 -0.53
N SER A 35 2.54 -9.33 -1.50
CA SER A 35 1.90 -8.03 -1.27
C SER A 35 0.38 -8.14 -1.37
N TYR A 36 -0.31 -7.51 -0.42
CA TYR A 36 -1.74 -7.70 -0.19
C TYR A 36 -2.50 -6.38 -0.27
N GLY A 37 -3.62 -6.42 -0.97
CA GLY A 37 -4.66 -5.42 -0.89
C GLY A 37 -4.41 -4.16 -1.70
N ILE A 38 -5.19 -3.13 -1.40
CA ILE A 38 -5.28 -1.92 -2.22
C ILE A 38 -3.93 -1.17 -2.32
N PHE A 39 -3.14 -1.14 -1.27
CA PHE A 39 -1.82 -0.50 -1.26
C PHE A 39 -0.66 -1.48 -1.40
N GLN A 40 -0.96 -2.77 -1.61
CA GLN A 40 0.06 -3.81 -1.82
C GLN A 40 1.12 -3.82 -0.71
N ILE A 41 0.66 -3.99 0.54
CA ILE A 41 1.55 -4.09 1.69
C ILE A 41 2.28 -5.44 1.64
N ASN A 42 3.62 -5.38 1.57
CA ASN A 42 4.46 -6.58 1.47
C ASN A 42 4.57 -7.27 2.83
N MET A 43 4.26 -8.57 2.86
CA MET A 43 4.26 -9.39 4.08
C MET A 43 5.20 -10.59 3.97
N LEU A 44 6.18 -10.54 3.07
CA LEU A 44 7.09 -11.67 2.87
C LEU A 44 8.08 -11.81 4.03
N GLY A 45 8.23 -13.04 4.53
CA GLY A 45 9.26 -13.40 5.51
C GLY A 45 9.17 -12.60 6.82
N ASN A 46 10.32 -12.17 7.32
CA ASN A 46 10.42 -11.42 8.57
C ASN A 46 9.68 -10.09 8.53
N LEU A 47 9.62 -9.46 7.36
CA LEU A 47 8.87 -8.22 7.17
C LEU A 47 7.40 -8.41 7.53
N GLY A 48 6.80 -9.52 7.07
CA GLY A 48 5.43 -9.85 7.39
C GLY A 48 5.22 -10.17 8.87
N ILE A 49 6.16 -10.90 9.47
CA ILE A 49 6.12 -11.22 10.90
C ILE A 49 6.12 -9.94 11.73
N ASP A 50 7.05 -9.03 11.44
CA ASP A 50 7.18 -7.76 12.16
C ASP A 50 5.92 -6.90 12.00
N ARG A 51 5.37 -6.83 10.79
CA ARG A 51 4.16 -6.04 10.52
C ARG A 51 2.92 -6.63 11.18
N LYS A 52 2.78 -7.97 11.18
CA LYS A 52 1.67 -8.61 11.89
C LYS A 52 1.72 -8.31 13.40
N GLU A 53 2.90 -8.35 13.98
CA GLU A 53 3.09 -8.05 15.39
C GLU A 53 2.81 -6.57 15.68
N LYS A 54 3.40 -5.68 14.89
CA LYS A 54 3.27 -4.22 15.08
C LYS A 54 1.83 -3.74 14.96
N PHE A 55 1.08 -4.27 14.01
CA PHE A 55 -0.29 -3.84 13.73
C PHE A 55 -1.34 -4.81 14.29
N GLU A 56 -0.90 -5.79 15.08
CA GLU A 56 -1.78 -6.79 15.71
C GLU A 56 -2.68 -7.52 14.71
N LEU A 57 -2.13 -7.85 13.54
CA LEU A 57 -2.84 -8.58 12.51
C LEU A 57 -2.76 -10.09 12.80
N LYS A 58 -3.92 -10.72 12.93
CA LYS A 58 -4.00 -12.17 13.14
C LYS A 58 -3.67 -12.97 11.89
N SER A 59 -3.91 -12.36 10.71
CA SER A 59 -3.70 -13.00 9.42
C SER A 59 -3.45 -11.94 8.36
N ASN A 60 -2.64 -12.31 7.34
CA ASN A 60 -2.39 -11.44 6.19
C ASN A 60 -3.66 -11.12 5.40
N ILE A 61 -4.66 -12.01 5.43
CA ILE A 61 -5.91 -11.79 4.68
C ILE A 61 -6.71 -10.60 5.19
N LEU A 62 -6.46 -10.13 6.43
CA LEU A 62 -7.07 -8.91 6.92
C LEU A 62 -6.69 -7.69 6.09
N LEU A 63 -5.56 -7.76 5.37
CA LEU A 63 -5.12 -6.69 4.47
C LEU A 63 -5.97 -6.58 3.20
N PHE A 64 -6.84 -7.56 2.94
CA PHE A 64 -7.84 -7.45 1.86
C PHE A 64 -9.01 -6.53 2.24
N ASP A 65 -9.15 -6.21 3.52
CA ASP A 65 -10.10 -5.16 3.94
C ASP A 65 -9.50 -3.80 3.58
N PRO A 66 -10.14 -3.01 2.70
CA PRO A 66 -9.56 -1.74 2.27
C PRO A 66 -9.40 -0.72 3.40
N VAL A 67 -10.26 -0.77 4.42
CA VAL A 67 -10.16 0.12 5.57
C VAL A 67 -8.92 -0.21 6.38
N ILE A 68 -8.71 -1.49 6.70
CA ILE A 68 -7.53 -1.95 7.45
C ILE A 68 -6.27 -1.65 6.67
N ASN A 69 -6.26 -1.95 5.38
CA ASN A 69 -5.11 -1.71 4.51
C ASN A 69 -4.74 -0.22 4.47
N ALA A 70 -5.73 0.64 4.29
CA ALA A 70 -5.52 2.09 4.25
C ALA A 70 -5.06 2.65 5.60
N GLU A 71 -5.59 2.15 6.71
CA GLU A 71 -5.16 2.59 8.04
C GLU A 71 -3.69 2.26 8.31
N ILE A 72 -3.29 1.04 7.98
CA ILE A 72 -1.90 0.60 8.13
C ILE A 72 -0.98 1.42 7.22
N THR A 73 -1.40 1.66 5.98
CA THR A 73 -0.66 2.49 5.03
C THR A 73 -0.51 3.92 5.55
N TYR A 74 -1.56 4.48 6.10
CA TYR A 74 -1.53 5.81 6.71
C TYR A 74 -0.48 5.88 7.82
N TYR A 75 -0.45 4.86 8.67
CA TYR A 75 0.54 4.77 9.75
C TYR A 75 1.97 4.62 9.19
N MET A 76 2.17 3.70 8.25
CA MET A 76 3.49 3.44 7.67
C MET A 76 4.08 4.65 6.94
N THR A 77 3.22 5.47 6.35
CA THR A 77 3.62 6.67 5.61
C THR A 77 3.67 7.93 6.47
N GLN A 78 3.43 7.80 7.77
CA GLN A 78 3.37 8.95 8.67
C GLN A 78 2.37 10.01 8.17
N GLY A 79 1.15 9.56 7.87
CA GLY A 79 0.08 10.42 7.38
C GLY A 79 0.19 10.79 5.90
N GLY A 80 0.96 10.02 5.13
CA GLY A 80 1.14 10.28 3.71
C GLY A 80 2.35 11.14 3.38
N ASN A 81 3.30 11.27 4.32
CA ASN A 81 4.53 12.06 4.13
C ASN A 81 5.70 11.22 3.61
N ASP A 82 5.71 9.91 3.88
CA ASP A 82 6.82 9.02 3.52
C ASP A 82 6.31 7.80 2.77
N TRP A 83 6.45 7.81 1.44
CA TRP A 83 6.07 6.72 0.55
C TRP A 83 7.26 5.89 0.08
N SER A 84 8.41 6.01 0.72
CA SER A 84 9.66 5.37 0.28
C SER A 84 9.60 3.84 0.26
N SER A 85 8.66 3.22 0.98
CA SER A 85 8.47 1.77 0.95
C SER A 85 7.71 1.28 -0.30
N TRP A 86 7.21 2.19 -1.13
CA TRP A 86 6.41 1.82 -2.31
C TRP A 86 7.22 2.02 -3.60
N PRO A 87 7.47 0.92 -4.35
CA PRO A 87 8.21 1.01 -5.61
C PRO A 87 7.59 1.95 -6.63
N SER A 88 6.26 2.01 -6.69
CA SER A 88 5.55 2.89 -7.62
C SER A 88 5.84 4.37 -7.35
N TYR A 89 6.05 4.74 -6.09
CA TYR A 89 6.45 6.09 -5.73
C TYR A 89 7.90 6.37 -6.14
N ASN A 90 8.81 5.45 -5.78
CA ASN A 90 10.24 5.61 -6.02
C ASN A 90 10.58 5.64 -7.51
N SER A 91 9.88 4.84 -8.33
CA SER A 91 10.07 4.80 -9.78
C SER A 91 9.37 5.93 -10.52
N GLY A 92 8.46 6.62 -9.85
CA GLY A 92 7.65 7.66 -10.47
C GLY A 92 6.47 7.17 -11.29
N LYS A 93 6.19 5.86 -11.32
CA LYS A 93 5.05 5.30 -12.07
C LYS A 93 3.71 5.88 -11.62
N MET A 94 3.58 6.22 -10.34
CA MET A 94 2.35 6.80 -9.80
C MET A 94 2.01 8.17 -10.38
N LYS A 95 2.99 8.86 -10.97
CA LYS A 95 2.79 10.22 -11.53
C LYS A 95 1.78 10.23 -12.66
N GLU A 96 1.68 9.15 -13.42
CA GLU A 96 0.67 9.01 -14.47
C GLU A 96 -0.74 9.19 -13.91
N TRP A 97 -1.00 8.62 -12.74
CA TRP A 97 -2.29 8.71 -12.09
C TRP A 97 -2.52 10.03 -11.37
N LEU A 98 -1.45 10.72 -10.93
CA LEU A 98 -1.59 12.03 -10.28
C LEU A 98 -2.34 13.03 -11.15
N GLY A 99 -2.06 13.02 -12.46
CA GLY A 99 -2.74 13.89 -13.41
C GLY A 99 -4.20 13.54 -13.67
N LYS A 100 -4.64 12.35 -13.21
CA LYS A 100 -6.00 11.84 -13.42
C LYS A 100 -6.84 11.87 -12.15
N PHE A 101 -6.30 12.42 -11.06
CA PHE A 101 -7.02 12.48 -9.79
C PHE A 101 -8.33 13.25 -9.95
N PRO A 102 -9.44 12.68 -9.50
CA PRO A 102 -10.73 13.36 -9.56
C PRO A 102 -10.73 14.65 -8.73
N SER A 103 -11.22 15.73 -9.30
CA SER A 103 -11.29 17.02 -8.63
C SER A 103 -12.74 17.41 -8.32
#